data_92600e9480062875cd1e11489c706e35
#
_entry.id   92600e9480062875cd1e11489c706e35
#
_cell.length_a   1.000
_cell.length_b   1.000
_cell.length_c   1.000
_cell.angle_alpha   90.00
_cell.angle_beta   90.00
_cell.angle_gamma   90.00
#
_symmetry.space_group_name_H-M   'P 1'
#
loop_
_entity.id
_entity.type
_entity.pdbx_description
1 polymer ?
#
loop_
_entity_poly.entity_id
_entity_poly.type
_entity_poly.pdbx_seq_one_letter_code
_entity_poly.pdbx_strand_id
1 'polypeptide(L)'
;MILTGILLFSAISYAQEGGPVISPTPGAPPLPIPVAPPNAPSFPSPTPEQIQKGKEILQQQAAFEKPAEKPATTGAPAMPTVKGLSPFEAYIQGKSPLSISTDIRQFGYELFEQPPTTFAPVDVIPVGPDYILGPGDELRITVWGKVNAEYPAIVDRDGKISLPQMGILHLSGLTFSEAKEYLEKELSRYYKPSDVKMNVSMGRLRSIRVFVVGKTQRPGSYTLSSFSTLINALFAAGGPSKAGSLRDIQIRRNGGTIVHFDLYDFLLKGDKTKDVRLMPEDVIFIPPVGPLVGVAGHVNSPAIYELKGEIRLQEIIEMAGGVSATGYLQQVQVERVFENKAKIVLDLNLKELTENGNISLKDGDAIKVFSIINMVTNSVEFKGNLLRPGTYEWREGIRVRDIIKGTDVLLPDTHLEFALVERLVPPDYHKEYLAIGLRKLLLEGDEKENIPLMPYDTVVV
;
A
#
# COMPACT_ATOMS: atom_id res chain seq x y z
N MET A 1 36.60 13.63 -24.38
CA MET A 1 36.89 14.95 -23.80
C MET A 1 35.75 15.53 -22.95
N ILE A 2 34.59 14.92 -22.92
CA ILE A 2 33.39 15.37 -22.13
C ILE A 2 33.29 14.69 -20.77
N LEU A 3 33.89 13.50 -20.60
CA LEU A 3 33.81 12.72 -19.35
C LEU A 3 34.74 13.20 -18.21
N THR A 4 35.83 13.90 -18.56
CA THR A 4 36.82 14.40 -17.59
C THR A 4 36.34 15.69 -16.87
N GLY A 5 35.41 16.44 -17.46
CA GLY A 5 34.87 17.67 -16.88
C GLY A 5 33.87 17.45 -15.72
N ILE A 6 33.15 16.32 -15.74
CA ILE A 6 32.09 16.03 -14.75
C ILE A 6 32.66 15.60 -13.41
N LEU A 7 33.80 14.90 -13.39
CA LEU A 7 34.47 14.46 -12.15
C LEU A 7 35.15 15.59 -11.38
N LEU A 8 35.55 16.68 -12.05
CA LEU A 8 36.16 17.85 -11.39
C LEU A 8 35.09 18.73 -10.67
N PHE A 9 33.84 18.69 -11.12
CA PHE A 9 32.76 19.51 -10.54
C PHE A 9 32.18 18.91 -9.25
N SER A 10 32.21 17.59 -9.05
CA SER A 10 31.73 16.99 -7.81
C SER A 10 32.66 17.28 -6.63
N ALA A 11 33.95 17.50 -6.86
CA ALA A 11 34.93 17.81 -5.81
C ALA A 11 34.84 19.26 -5.30
N ILE A 12 34.41 20.19 -6.14
CA ILE A 12 34.30 21.63 -5.75
C ILE A 12 32.99 21.90 -4.97
N SER A 13 31.91 21.16 -5.26
CA SER A 13 30.64 21.29 -4.53
C SER A 13 30.72 20.78 -3.07
N TYR A 14 31.65 19.87 -2.76
CA TYR A 14 31.80 19.32 -1.42
C TYR A 14 32.61 20.20 -0.45
N ALA A 15 33.28 21.21 -0.94
CA ALA A 15 34.10 22.12 -0.13
C ALA A 15 33.37 23.37 0.36
N GLN A 16 32.08 23.57 0.01
CA GLN A 16 31.34 24.83 0.30
C GLN A 16 30.10 24.64 1.19
N GLU A 17 29.72 23.42 1.56
CA GLU A 17 28.68 23.22 2.58
C GLU A 17 29.32 22.98 3.95
N GLY A 18 29.28 24.02 4.80
CA GLY A 18 29.73 23.99 6.18
C GLY A 18 28.93 22.97 7.00
N GLY A 19 29.52 21.82 7.28
CA GLY A 19 29.01 20.91 8.29
C GLY A 19 29.13 21.52 9.69
N PRO A 20 28.32 21.04 10.67
CA PRO A 20 28.31 21.60 12.02
C PRO A 20 29.69 21.49 12.67
N VAL A 21 30.20 22.62 13.16
CA VAL A 21 31.43 22.68 13.94
C VAL A 21 31.19 21.99 15.29
N ILE A 22 31.73 20.78 15.43
CA ILE A 22 31.77 20.06 16.71
C ILE A 22 32.96 20.59 17.49
N SER A 23 32.73 21.30 18.58
CA SER A 23 33.77 21.73 19.52
C SER A 23 34.39 20.48 20.17
N PRO A 24 35.73 20.38 20.28
CA PRO A 24 36.38 19.23 20.90
C PRO A 24 36.17 19.24 22.42
N THR A 25 35.78 18.10 22.95
CA THR A 25 35.74 17.85 24.40
C THR A 25 37.18 17.78 24.95
N PRO A 26 37.53 18.44 26.07
CA PRO A 26 38.85 18.39 26.63
C PRO A 26 39.17 16.96 27.16
N GLY A 27 40.22 16.32 26.65
CA GLY A 27 40.78 15.10 27.24
C GLY A 27 40.83 13.86 26.34
N ALA A 28 40.49 13.92 25.06
CA ALA A 28 40.65 12.80 24.14
C ALA A 28 42.02 12.87 23.41
N PRO A 29 42.74 11.73 23.23
CA PRO A 29 43.98 11.70 22.46
C PRO A 29 43.71 11.95 20.97
N PRO A 30 44.65 12.60 20.23
CA PRO A 30 44.45 12.91 18.82
C PRO A 30 44.37 11.63 17.96
N LEU A 31 43.37 11.59 17.09
CA LEU A 31 43.26 10.51 16.09
C LEU A 31 44.39 10.58 15.08
N PRO A 32 44.94 9.45 14.63
CA PRO A 32 46.02 9.43 13.66
C PRO A 32 45.56 9.99 12.31
N ILE A 33 46.32 10.94 11.77
CA ILE A 33 46.13 11.50 10.42
C ILE A 33 46.43 10.39 9.41
N PRO A 34 45.57 10.10 8.44
CA PRO A 34 45.88 9.14 7.39
C PRO A 34 47.01 9.67 6.51
N VAL A 35 48.14 8.99 6.51
CA VAL A 35 49.25 9.27 5.61
C VAL A 35 48.89 8.71 4.23
N ALA A 36 48.89 9.56 3.22
CA ALA A 36 48.67 9.15 1.84
C ALA A 36 49.76 8.21 1.34
N PRO A 37 49.46 7.21 0.51
CA PRO A 37 50.49 6.32 -0.04
C PRO A 37 51.43 7.06 -0.96
N PRO A 38 52.73 6.69 -1.03
CA PRO A 38 53.79 7.48 -1.66
C PRO A 38 53.79 7.51 -3.20
N ASN A 39 52.75 7.11 -3.89
CA ASN A 39 52.70 7.08 -5.36
C ASN A 39 51.33 7.47 -5.94
N ALA A 40 50.68 8.50 -5.40
CA ALA A 40 49.51 9.08 -6.06
C ALA A 40 49.98 10.11 -7.12
N PRO A 41 49.49 10.05 -8.39
CA PRO A 41 49.86 11.05 -9.39
C PRO A 41 49.26 12.42 -8.98
N SER A 42 50.12 13.42 -8.84
CA SER A 42 49.73 14.80 -8.58
C SER A 42 49.13 15.40 -9.84
N PHE A 43 47.85 15.69 -9.82
CA PHE A 43 47.19 16.49 -10.86
C PHE A 43 47.53 17.97 -10.66
N PRO A 44 47.93 18.69 -11.72
CA PRO A 44 48.20 20.13 -11.61
C PRO A 44 46.91 20.87 -11.26
N SER A 45 46.98 21.78 -10.29
CA SER A 45 45.87 22.67 -9.91
C SER A 45 45.41 23.52 -11.11
N PRO A 46 44.14 23.65 -11.34
CA PRO A 46 43.62 24.41 -12.49
C PRO A 46 44.07 25.89 -12.44
N THR A 47 44.49 26.41 -13.54
CA THR A 47 44.91 27.83 -13.66
C THR A 47 43.71 28.77 -13.51
N PRO A 48 43.96 30.02 -13.08
CA PRO A 48 42.87 31.04 -12.99
C PRO A 48 42.06 31.20 -14.29
N GLU A 49 42.70 31.08 -15.44
CA GLU A 49 42.03 31.09 -16.74
C GLU A 49 41.08 29.93 -16.97
N GLN A 50 41.44 28.74 -16.53
CA GLN A 50 40.58 27.54 -16.61
C GLN A 50 39.36 27.64 -15.69
N ILE A 51 39.52 28.27 -14.52
CA ILE A 51 38.42 28.55 -13.58
C ILE A 51 37.47 29.61 -14.18
N GLN A 52 38.00 30.63 -14.83
CA GLN A 52 37.21 31.68 -15.47
C GLN A 52 36.39 31.13 -16.64
N LYS A 53 37.03 30.34 -17.51
CA LYS A 53 36.38 29.69 -18.63
C LYS A 53 35.30 28.69 -18.22
N GLY A 54 35.51 27.98 -17.09
CA GLY A 54 34.48 27.12 -16.47
C GLY A 54 33.24 27.87 -15.97
N LYS A 55 33.44 29.08 -15.38
CA LYS A 55 32.34 29.94 -14.96
C LYS A 55 31.55 30.52 -16.12
N GLU A 56 32.21 30.90 -17.24
CA GLU A 56 31.55 31.41 -18.45
C GLU A 56 30.69 30.32 -19.12
N ILE A 57 31.19 29.07 -19.15
CA ILE A 57 30.42 27.93 -19.72
C ILE A 57 29.17 27.64 -18.85
N LEU A 58 29.29 27.72 -17.53
CA LEU A 58 28.13 27.57 -16.62
C LEU A 58 27.11 28.69 -16.76
N GLN A 59 27.56 29.95 -16.97
CA GLN A 59 26.66 31.06 -17.20
C GLN A 59 25.97 30.95 -18.57
N GLN A 60 26.65 30.45 -19.60
CA GLN A 60 26.05 30.17 -20.90
C GLN A 60 25.05 29.01 -20.85
N GLN A 61 25.31 27.93 -20.10
CA GLN A 61 24.35 26.86 -19.92
C GLN A 61 23.10 27.30 -19.14
N ALA A 62 23.26 28.11 -18.10
CA ALA A 62 22.14 28.68 -17.37
C ALA A 62 21.29 29.68 -18.20
N ALA A 63 21.86 30.29 -19.22
CA ALA A 63 21.13 31.17 -20.15
C ALA A 63 20.34 30.39 -21.23
N PHE A 64 20.70 29.12 -21.51
CA PHE A 64 19.98 28.24 -22.45
C PHE A 64 18.84 27.44 -21.80
N GLU A 65 18.79 27.37 -20.45
CA GLU A 65 17.72 26.71 -19.69
C GLU A 65 16.60 27.66 -19.22
N LYS A 66 16.30 28.73 -19.96
CA LYS A 66 14.98 29.35 -19.83
C LYS A 66 14.00 28.49 -20.63
N PRO A 67 13.06 27.79 -19.94
CA PRO A 67 12.00 27.11 -20.66
C PRO A 67 11.18 28.14 -21.43
N ALA A 68 11.00 27.94 -22.73
CA ALA A 68 9.98 28.63 -23.48
C ALA A 68 8.64 28.44 -22.75
N GLU A 69 7.95 29.53 -22.42
CA GLU A 69 6.57 29.51 -21.93
C GLU A 69 5.73 28.72 -22.93
N LYS A 70 5.46 27.46 -22.60
CA LYS A 70 4.35 26.74 -23.22
C LYS A 70 3.07 27.41 -22.76
N PRO A 71 2.06 27.59 -23.64
CA PRO A 71 0.77 28.11 -23.23
C PRO A 71 0.23 27.22 -22.11
N ALA A 72 -0.30 27.86 -21.07
CA ALA A 72 -0.82 27.24 -19.88
C ALA A 72 -1.86 26.16 -20.25
N THR A 73 -1.40 24.94 -20.36
CA THR A 73 -2.23 23.77 -20.06
C THR A 73 -2.49 23.88 -18.57
N THR A 74 -3.74 24.02 -18.21
CA THR A 74 -4.24 23.93 -16.85
C THR A 74 -3.77 22.59 -16.28
N GLY A 75 -2.55 22.59 -15.76
CA GLY A 75 -1.98 21.45 -15.04
C GLY A 75 -2.80 21.24 -13.80
N ALA A 76 -3.30 20.03 -13.63
CA ALA A 76 -3.81 19.61 -12.34
C ALA A 76 -2.75 19.98 -11.26
N PRO A 77 -3.15 20.64 -10.17
CA PRO A 77 -2.20 21.02 -9.14
C PRO A 77 -1.45 19.80 -8.63
N ALA A 78 -0.13 19.90 -8.53
CA ALA A 78 0.71 18.85 -7.98
C ALA A 78 0.12 18.42 -6.62
N MET A 79 -0.12 17.11 -6.46
CA MET A 79 -0.72 16.57 -5.25
C MET A 79 0.20 16.83 -4.05
N PRO A 80 -0.29 17.42 -2.96
CA PRO A 80 0.46 17.45 -1.72
C PRO A 80 0.64 16.01 -1.23
N THR A 81 1.87 15.56 -1.10
CA THR A 81 2.18 14.32 -0.38
C THR A 81 1.65 14.43 1.04
N VAL A 82 0.92 13.41 1.49
CA VAL A 82 0.44 13.32 2.88
C VAL A 82 1.67 13.24 3.79
N LYS A 83 2.16 14.39 4.23
CA LYS A 83 3.27 14.51 5.17
C LYS A 83 2.67 14.70 6.56
N GLY A 84 2.67 13.64 7.36
CA GLY A 84 2.34 13.73 8.77
C GLY A 84 1.59 12.50 9.28
N LEU A 85 1.90 12.12 10.51
CA LEU A 85 1.17 11.11 11.24
C LEU A 85 -0.17 11.69 11.71
N SER A 86 -1.21 10.85 11.77
CA SER A 86 -2.44 11.25 12.48
C SER A 86 -2.18 11.32 13.99
N PRO A 87 -3.03 12.00 14.77
CA PRO A 87 -2.91 12.00 16.23
C PRO A 87 -2.88 10.59 16.82
N PHE A 88 -3.63 9.65 16.24
CA PHE A 88 -3.66 8.26 16.70
C PHE A 88 -2.42 7.46 16.25
N GLU A 89 -1.92 7.66 15.03
CA GLU A 89 -0.62 7.11 14.62
C GLU A 89 0.52 7.60 15.52
N ALA A 90 0.52 8.89 15.89
CA ALA A 90 1.49 9.44 16.83
C ALA A 90 1.33 8.86 18.24
N TYR A 91 0.10 8.61 18.72
CA TYR A 91 -0.17 7.94 19.99
C TYR A 91 0.37 6.51 20.01
N ILE A 92 0.14 5.73 18.97
CA ILE A 92 0.63 4.34 18.85
C ILE A 92 2.15 4.30 18.72
N GLN A 93 2.77 5.25 18.00
CA GLN A 93 4.23 5.37 17.90
C GLN A 93 4.89 5.91 19.17
N GLY A 94 4.12 6.47 20.08
CA GLY A 94 4.61 7.08 21.32
C GLY A 94 5.07 6.07 22.35
N LYS A 95 6.34 5.70 22.32
CA LYS A 95 7.29 5.39 23.43
C LYS A 95 6.74 4.66 24.68
N SER A 96 5.79 3.75 24.54
CA SER A 96 5.50 2.81 25.63
C SER A 96 6.33 1.54 25.41
N PRO A 97 6.99 0.97 26.43
CA PRO A 97 7.75 -0.28 26.32
C PRO A 97 6.87 -1.50 25.96
N LEU A 98 5.57 -1.34 25.95
CA LEU A 98 4.58 -2.32 25.46
C LEU A 98 4.10 -1.99 24.03
N SER A 99 4.77 -1.09 23.31
CA SER A 99 4.28 -0.60 22.03
C SER A 99 4.28 -1.73 20.99
N ILE A 100 3.12 -1.94 20.45
CA ILE A 100 2.77 -2.53 19.18
C ILE A 100 3.67 -1.92 18.10
N SER A 101 4.02 -2.70 17.06
CA SER A 101 4.83 -2.26 15.93
C SER A 101 4.66 -0.76 15.62
N THR A 102 5.74 -0.01 15.64
CA THR A 102 5.75 1.45 15.48
C THR A 102 5.32 1.91 14.10
N ASP A 103 5.11 0.99 13.15
CA ASP A 103 4.97 1.30 11.71
C ASP A 103 3.54 1.15 11.18
N ILE A 104 2.54 0.87 12.03
CA ILE A 104 1.16 0.76 11.55
C ILE A 104 0.57 2.13 11.21
N ARG A 105 -0.15 2.18 10.09
CA ARG A 105 -0.81 3.38 9.55
C ARG A 105 -2.32 3.18 9.47
N GLN A 106 -3.07 4.25 9.32
CA GLN A 106 -4.50 4.16 9.08
C GLN A 106 -4.77 3.48 7.75
N PHE A 107 -5.62 2.45 7.79
CA PHE A 107 -6.00 1.62 6.64
C PHE A 107 -6.71 2.41 5.56
N GLY A 108 -6.32 2.19 4.31
CA GLY A 108 -7.01 2.67 3.11
C GLY A 108 -6.63 4.08 2.64
N TYR A 109 -5.90 4.88 3.41
CA TYR A 109 -5.50 6.23 2.99
C TYR A 109 -4.39 6.20 1.94
N GLU A 110 -3.58 5.16 1.89
CA GLU A 110 -2.56 4.94 0.86
C GLU A 110 -3.12 4.88 -0.56
N LEU A 111 -4.39 4.52 -0.71
CA LEU A 111 -5.09 4.55 -2.00
C LEU A 111 -4.99 5.93 -2.68
N PHE A 112 -4.96 7.00 -1.90
CA PHE A 112 -4.93 8.38 -2.39
C PHE A 112 -3.52 9.00 -2.40
N GLU A 113 -2.51 8.34 -1.83
CA GLU A 113 -1.12 8.83 -1.80
C GLU A 113 -0.46 8.77 -3.18
N GLN A 114 -0.79 7.75 -3.97
CA GLN A 114 -0.32 7.58 -5.33
C GLN A 114 -1.50 7.29 -6.27
N PRO A 115 -2.29 8.32 -6.62
CA PRO A 115 -3.40 8.08 -7.51
C PRO A 115 -2.87 7.59 -8.86
N PRO A 116 -3.49 6.56 -9.43
CA PRO A 116 -3.14 6.10 -10.76
C PRO A 116 -3.25 7.24 -11.76
N THR A 117 -2.26 7.41 -12.62
CA THR A 117 -2.22 8.44 -13.67
C THR A 117 -3.36 8.34 -14.68
N THR A 118 -4.09 7.23 -14.66
CA THR A 118 -5.23 6.90 -15.54
C THR A 118 -6.59 7.38 -15.04
N PHE A 119 -6.68 8.11 -13.90
CA PHE A 119 -7.91 8.80 -13.50
C PHE A 119 -8.12 10.16 -14.22
N ALA A 120 -7.28 10.49 -15.18
CA ALA A 120 -7.62 11.54 -16.13
C ALA A 120 -9.02 11.25 -16.71
N PRO A 121 -9.86 12.27 -16.96
CA PRO A 121 -11.15 12.08 -17.60
C PRO A 121 -10.93 11.26 -18.87
N VAL A 122 -11.44 10.03 -18.88
CA VAL A 122 -11.27 9.18 -20.06
C VAL A 122 -12.29 9.66 -21.06
N ASP A 123 -11.88 10.55 -21.93
CA ASP A 123 -12.73 11.14 -22.99
C ASP A 123 -13.23 10.09 -24.00
N VAL A 124 -12.86 8.82 -23.84
CA VAL A 124 -13.10 7.73 -24.80
C VAL A 124 -13.73 6.49 -24.18
N ILE A 125 -14.47 6.62 -23.06
CA ILE A 125 -15.25 5.47 -22.54
C ILE A 125 -16.54 5.34 -23.36
N PRO A 126 -16.88 4.12 -23.86
CA PRO A 126 -18.18 3.89 -24.45
C PRO A 126 -19.31 4.23 -23.46
N VAL A 127 -20.22 5.11 -23.87
CA VAL A 127 -21.36 5.51 -23.05
C VAL A 127 -22.43 4.43 -23.18
N GLY A 128 -22.97 4.00 -22.04
CA GLY A 128 -24.05 3.02 -22.03
C GLY A 128 -25.36 3.58 -22.60
N PRO A 129 -26.30 2.71 -23.02
CA PRO A 129 -27.57 3.11 -23.61
C PRO A 129 -28.46 3.93 -22.67
N ASP A 130 -28.23 3.80 -21.37
CA ASP A 130 -28.95 4.45 -20.26
C ASP A 130 -28.45 5.86 -19.91
N TYR A 131 -27.42 6.37 -20.62
CA TYR A 131 -26.89 7.71 -20.38
C TYR A 131 -27.88 8.79 -20.74
N ILE A 132 -28.19 9.67 -19.81
CA ILE A 132 -29.17 10.79 -20.01
C ILE A 132 -28.44 11.99 -20.61
N LEU A 133 -28.83 12.35 -21.82
CA LEU A 133 -28.32 13.51 -22.54
C LEU A 133 -28.69 14.83 -21.87
N GLY A 134 -27.80 15.82 -21.99
CA GLY A 134 -28.05 17.15 -21.47
C GLY A 134 -27.18 18.22 -22.12
N PRO A 135 -27.40 19.50 -21.78
CA PRO A 135 -26.66 20.61 -22.37
C PRO A 135 -25.15 20.45 -22.24
N GLY A 136 -24.44 20.61 -23.37
CA GLY A 136 -23.00 20.48 -23.45
C GLY A 136 -22.49 19.09 -23.90
N ASP A 137 -23.36 18.06 -23.97
CA ASP A 137 -23.00 16.78 -24.58
C ASP A 137 -22.86 16.91 -26.09
N GLU A 138 -21.85 16.27 -26.66
CA GLU A 138 -21.62 16.22 -28.10
C GLU A 138 -22.02 14.85 -28.64
N LEU A 139 -22.86 14.86 -29.68
CA LEU A 139 -23.19 13.67 -30.47
C LEU A 139 -22.46 13.74 -31.79
N ARG A 140 -21.94 12.62 -32.28
CA ARG A 140 -21.41 12.44 -33.62
C ARG A 140 -22.42 11.65 -34.43
N ILE A 141 -23.02 12.28 -35.40
CA ILE A 141 -24.05 11.71 -36.26
C ILE A 141 -23.45 11.48 -37.63
N THR A 142 -23.18 10.23 -37.97
CA THR A 142 -22.63 9.83 -39.27
C THR A 142 -23.77 9.31 -40.14
N VAL A 143 -23.92 9.88 -41.33
CA VAL A 143 -24.94 9.51 -42.30
C VAL A 143 -24.23 9.00 -43.54
N TRP A 144 -24.69 7.88 -44.11
CA TRP A 144 -24.12 7.35 -45.37
C TRP A 144 -25.18 6.72 -46.28
N GLY A 145 -24.84 6.63 -47.57
CA GLY A 145 -25.74 6.16 -48.64
C GLY A 145 -25.81 7.19 -49.77
N LYS A 146 -26.98 7.66 -50.10
CA LYS A 146 -27.14 8.76 -51.06
C LYS A 146 -26.55 10.07 -50.57
N VAL A 147 -26.44 10.25 -49.27
CA VAL A 147 -25.78 11.40 -48.61
C VAL A 147 -24.70 10.81 -47.68
N ASN A 148 -23.47 11.31 -47.82
CA ASN A 148 -22.37 10.95 -46.90
C ASN A 148 -21.93 12.21 -46.20
N ALA A 149 -22.15 12.24 -44.87
CA ALA A 149 -21.79 13.38 -44.03
C ALA A 149 -21.59 12.98 -42.59
N GLU A 150 -20.78 13.72 -41.87
CA GLU A 150 -20.61 13.62 -40.41
C GLU A 150 -21.00 14.96 -39.79
N TYR A 151 -21.90 14.93 -38.83
CA TYR A 151 -22.40 16.12 -38.14
C TYR A 151 -22.07 16.01 -36.64
N PRO A 152 -21.08 16.79 -36.18
CA PRO A 152 -20.91 16.99 -34.73
C PRO A 152 -22.05 17.91 -34.26
N ALA A 153 -22.88 17.42 -33.35
CA ALA A 153 -24.02 18.13 -32.79
C ALA A 153 -23.87 18.28 -31.28
N ILE A 154 -23.76 19.51 -30.80
CA ILE A 154 -23.66 19.81 -29.37
C ILE A 154 -25.08 20.17 -28.90
N VAL A 155 -25.49 19.54 -27.79
CA VAL A 155 -26.74 19.88 -27.11
C VAL A 155 -26.63 21.29 -26.51
N ASP A 156 -27.44 22.21 -26.93
CA ASP A 156 -27.45 23.59 -26.47
C ASP A 156 -28.04 23.74 -25.05
N ARG A 157 -28.06 24.96 -24.54
CA ARG A 157 -28.61 25.26 -23.19
C ARG A 157 -30.11 24.96 -23.08
N ASP A 158 -30.86 25.00 -24.17
CA ASP A 158 -32.30 24.68 -24.25
C ASP A 158 -32.55 23.18 -24.41
N GLY A 159 -31.47 22.36 -24.41
CA GLY A 159 -31.57 20.92 -24.58
C GLY A 159 -31.74 20.43 -26.01
N LYS A 160 -31.42 21.26 -27.00
CA LYS A 160 -31.70 21.01 -28.42
C LYS A 160 -30.40 20.83 -29.19
N ILE A 161 -30.50 20.12 -30.31
CA ILE A 161 -29.47 20.09 -31.36
C ILE A 161 -30.06 20.65 -32.65
N SER A 162 -29.20 21.21 -33.51
CA SER A 162 -29.56 21.65 -34.86
C SER A 162 -28.88 20.78 -35.88
N LEU A 163 -29.66 20.15 -36.76
CA LEU A 163 -29.15 19.33 -37.86
C LEU A 163 -29.61 19.89 -39.21
N PRO A 164 -28.73 19.88 -40.23
CA PRO A 164 -29.13 20.26 -41.56
C PRO A 164 -30.31 19.42 -42.06
N GLN A 165 -31.29 20.04 -42.69
CA GLN A 165 -32.52 19.46 -43.22
C GLN A 165 -33.51 18.94 -42.20
N MET A 166 -33.08 18.46 -41.03
CA MET A 166 -33.94 17.95 -39.96
C MET A 166 -34.40 19.05 -38.98
N GLY A 167 -33.71 20.21 -39.00
CA GLY A 167 -34.04 21.34 -38.15
C GLY A 167 -33.59 21.18 -36.70
N ILE A 168 -34.36 21.71 -35.79
CA ILE A 168 -34.08 21.73 -34.35
C ILE A 168 -34.78 20.56 -33.66
N LEU A 169 -34.03 19.73 -32.94
CA LEU A 169 -34.53 18.54 -32.25
C LEU A 169 -34.21 18.62 -30.75
N HIS A 170 -35.13 18.30 -29.88
CA HIS A 170 -34.95 18.31 -28.43
C HIS A 170 -34.48 16.94 -27.94
N LEU A 171 -33.29 16.88 -27.35
CA LEU A 171 -32.67 15.64 -26.90
C LEU A 171 -32.39 15.59 -25.39
N SER A 172 -32.41 16.73 -24.71
CA SER A 172 -32.13 16.77 -23.27
C SER A 172 -33.19 15.99 -22.48
N GLY A 173 -32.70 15.17 -21.54
CA GLY A 173 -33.59 14.32 -20.73
C GLY A 173 -33.86 12.95 -21.33
N LEU A 174 -33.56 12.72 -22.61
CA LEU A 174 -33.62 11.40 -23.23
C LEU A 174 -32.39 10.58 -22.85
N THR A 175 -32.54 9.29 -22.74
CA THR A 175 -31.43 8.38 -22.71
C THR A 175 -30.74 8.33 -24.09
N PHE A 176 -29.51 7.92 -24.15
CA PHE A 176 -28.76 7.80 -25.40
C PHE A 176 -29.46 6.85 -26.40
N SER A 177 -30.04 5.76 -25.88
CA SER A 177 -30.84 4.83 -26.70
C SER A 177 -32.10 5.50 -27.27
N GLU A 178 -32.88 6.19 -26.43
CA GLU A 178 -34.08 6.91 -26.87
C GLU A 178 -33.74 8.01 -27.88
N ALA A 179 -32.67 8.74 -27.64
CA ALA A 179 -32.22 9.79 -28.57
C ALA A 179 -31.82 9.21 -29.94
N LYS A 180 -31.15 8.04 -29.95
CA LYS A 180 -30.79 7.33 -31.19
C LYS A 180 -32.04 6.93 -31.97
N GLU A 181 -33.00 6.30 -31.32
CA GLU A 181 -34.28 5.89 -31.94
C GLU A 181 -35.07 7.11 -32.43
N TYR A 182 -35.09 8.20 -31.64
CA TYR A 182 -35.76 9.44 -32.04
C TYR A 182 -35.11 10.05 -33.29
N LEU A 183 -33.79 10.12 -33.35
CA LEU A 183 -33.07 10.64 -34.52
C LEU A 183 -33.24 9.76 -35.76
N GLU A 184 -33.26 8.42 -35.61
CA GLU A 184 -33.58 7.51 -36.72
C GLU A 184 -34.99 7.69 -37.28
N LYS A 185 -35.95 7.88 -36.37
CA LYS A 185 -37.34 8.15 -36.73
C LYS A 185 -37.49 9.50 -37.47
N GLU A 186 -36.80 10.54 -36.98
CA GLU A 186 -36.84 11.86 -37.65
C GLU A 186 -36.16 11.81 -39.01
N LEU A 187 -35.03 11.11 -39.15
CA LEU A 187 -34.37 10.92 -40.45
C LEU A 187 -35.25 10.23 -41.46
N SER A 188 -36.05 9.24 -41.04
CA SER A 188 -36.97 8.48 -41.89
C SER A 188 -38.12 9.31 -42.48
N ARG A 189 -38.37 10.51 -41.95
CA ARG A 189 -39.36 11.47 -42.50
C ARG A 189 -38.84 12.17 -43.78
N TYR A 190 -37.52 12.27 -43.90
CA TYR A 190 -36.88 12.99 -45.02
C TYR A 190 -36.24 12.03 -46.05
N TYR A 191 -35.82 10.84 -45.63
CA TYR A 191 -35.15 9.87 -46.44
C TYR A 191 -35.71 8.47 -46.27
N LYS A 192 -35.80 7.70 -47.35
CA LYS A 192 -36.16 6.29 -47.25
C LYS A 192 -35.03 5.52 -46.55
N PRO A 193 -35.31 4.59 -45.63
CA PRO A 193 -34.29 3.82 -44.92
C PRO A 193 -33.37 3.00 -45.82
N SER A 194 -33.81 2.69 -47.05
CA SER A 194 -32.96 2.05 -48.08
C SER A 194 -31.91 2.97 -48.69
N ASP A 195 -32.11 4.28 -48.66
CA ASP A 195 -31.33 5.28 -49.34
C ASP A 195 -30.28 5.91 -48.46
N VAL A 196 -30.56 6.08 -47.19
CA VAL A 196 -29.68 6.72 -46.20
C VAL A 196 -29.73 5.95 -44.88
N LYS A 197 -28.59 5.67 -44.35
CA LYS A 197 -28.37 5.06 -43.03
C LYS A 197 -27.71 6.08 -42.11
N MET A 198 -27.95 5.93 -40.82
CA MET A 198 -27.37 6.79 -39.79
C MET A 198 -26.74 5.94 -38.67
N ASN A 199 -25.64 6.42 -38.14
CA ASN A 199 -25.08 5.98 -36.87
C ASN A 199 -24.92 7.18 -35.95
N VAL A 200 -25.32 7.01 -34.69
CA VAL A 200 -25.17 8.02 -33.63
C VAL A 200 -24.18 7.47 -32.61
N SER A 201 -23.13 8.22 -32.37
CA SER A 201 -22.16 7.94 -31.32
C SER A 201 -21.99 9.16 -30.43
N MET A 202 -21.54 8.95 -29.19
CA MET A 202 -21.18 10.06 -28.31
C MET A 202 -19.84 10.62 -28.74
N GLY A 203 -19.74 11.94 -28.77
CA GLY A 203 -18.50 12.70 -28.83
C GLY A 203 -18.01 13.03 -27.41
N ARG A 204 -17.70 14.32 -27.20
CA ARG A 204 -17.28 14.83 -25.91
C ARG A 204 -18.44 14.90 -24.94
N LEU A 205 -18.23 14.42 -23.71
CA LEU A 205 -19.22 14.52 -22.64
C LEU A 205 -19.17 15.91 -21.99
N ARG A 206 -20.30 16.39 -21.53
CA ARG A 206 -20.40 17.64 -20.76
C ARG A 206 -19.60 17.54 -19.46
N SER A 207 -19.12 18.68 -19.00
CA SER A 207 -18.54 18.79 -17.66
C SER A 207 -19.61 19.16 -16.63
N ILE A 208 -19.51 18.60 -15.45
CA ILE A 208 -20.34 18.91 -14.29
C ILE A 208 -19.46 19.53 -13.20
N ARG A 209 -20.05 20.44 -12.42
CA ARG A 209 -19.41 20.98 -11.23
C ARG A 209 -19.96 20.25 -10.00
N VAL A 210 -19.05 19.77 -9.14
CA VAL A 210 -19.38 19.14 -7.86
C VAL A 210 -18.53 19.76 -6.76
N PHE A 211 -18.93 19.59 -5.51
CA PHE A 211 -18.22 20.10 -4.34
C PHE A 211 -17.72 18.94 -3.48
N VAL A 212 -16.47 18.99 -3.05
CA VAL A 212 -15.91 18.06 -2.07
C VAL A 212 -15.53 18.85 -0.84
N VAL A 213 -16.18 18.57 0.28
CA VAL A 213 -16.08 19.37 1.51
C VAL A 213 -15.98 18.48 2.76
N GLY A 214 -15.65 19.09 3.92
CA GLY A 214 -15.44 18.39 5.16
C GLY A 214 -13.96 18.03 5.35
N LYS A 215 -13.69 16.85 5.85
CA LYS A 215 -12.34 16.36 6.18
C LYS A 215 -11.65 15.69 4.98
N THR A 216 -11.59 16.40 3.85
CA THR A 216 -10.84 16.00 2.66
C THR A 216 -9.45 16.65 2.64
N GLN A 217 -8.55 16.11 1.80
CA GLN A 217 -7.22 16.70 1.60
C GLN A 217 -7.30 18.09 0.96
N ARG A 218 -8.15 18.24 -0.05
CA ARG A 218 -8.32 19.49 -0.79
C ARG A 218 -9.80 19.81 -0.92
N PRO A 219 -10.38 20.56 0.04
CA PRO A 219 -11.76 20.99 -0.07
C PRO A 219 -11.92 22.03 -1.20
N GLY A 220 -13.02 21.93 -1.94
CA GLY A 220 -13.30 22.86 -3.02
C GLY A 220 -14.35 22.39 -4.02
N SER A 221 -14.50 23.16 -5.10
CA SER A 221 -15.31 22.79 -6.25
C SER A 221 -14.45 22.14 -7.33
N TYR A 222 -14.97 21.11 -7.96
CA TYR A 222 -14.31 20.31 -8.98
C TYR A 222 -15.14 20.25 -10.24
N THR A 223 -14.51 20.47 -11.39
CA THR A 223 -15.11 20.27 -12.70
C THR A 223 -14.71 18.89 -13.21
N LEU A 224 -15.67 18.00 -13.35
CA LEU A 224 -15.48 16.61 -13.73
C LEU A 224 -16.36 16.28 -14.96
N SER A 225 -16.06 15.19 -15.66
CA SER A 225 -16.93 14.66 -16.70
C SER A 225 -18.27 14.24 -16.10
N SER A 226 -19.36 14.40 -16.83
CA SER A 226 -20.71 13.92 -16.44
C SER A 226 -20.79 12.40 -16.26
N PHE A 227 -19.76 11.67 -16.64
CA PHE A 227 -19.63 10.23 -16.43
C PHE A 227 -18.89 9.88 -15.12
N SER A 228 -18.40 10.88 -14.41
CA SER A 228 -17.63 10.67 -13.18
C SER A 228 -18.49 10.17 -12.04
N THR A 229 -17.90 9.26 -11.26
CA THR A 229 -18.52 8.70 -10.05
C THR A 229 -17.97 9.36 -8.79
N LEU A 230 -18.49 8.96 -7.62
CA LEU A 230 -17.99 9.40 -6.32
C LEU A 230 -16.49 9.14 -6.16
N ILE A 231 -16.04 7.95 -6.53
CA ILE A 231 -14.61 7.59 -6.42
C ILE A 231 -13.74 8.52 -7.27
N ASN A 232 -14.17 8.88 -8.50
CA ASN A 232 -13.42 9.81 -9.33
C ASN A 232 -13.28 11.19 -8.68
N ALA A 233 -14.33 11.69 -8.04
CA ALA A 233 -14.28 12.96 -7.32
C ALA A 233 -13.36 12.90 -6.08
N LEU A 234 -13.37 11.78 -5.35
CA LEU A 234 -12.44 11.57 -4.23
C LEU A 234 -11.00 11.61 -4.70
N PHE A 235 -10.66 10.92 -5.78
CA PHE A 235 -9.31 11.00 -6.36
C PHE A 235 -8.94 12.43 -6.80
N ALA A 236 -9.87 13.13 -7.45
CA ALA A 236 -9.64 14.52 -7.86
C ALA A 236 -9.37 15.43 -6.66
N ALA A 237 -10.02 15.19 -5.52
CA ALA A 237 -9.84 15.94 -4.27
C ALA A 237 -8.64 15.45 -3.42
N GLY A 238 -7.92 14.39 -3.84
CA GLY A 238 -6.84 13.78 -3.07
C GLY A 238 -7.32 12.89 -1.92
N GLY A 239 -8.61 12.52 -1.91
CA GLY A 239 -9.22 11.66 -0.91
C GLY A 239 -9.54 12.32 0.42
N PRO A 240 -10.04 11.56 1.39
CA PRO A 240 -10.19 11.97 2.77
C PRO A 240 -8.84 12.29 3.42
N SER A 241 -8.80 13.29 4.29
CA SER A 241 -7.65 13.50 5.16
C SER A 241 -7.63 12.44 6.27
N LYS A 242 -6.51 12.25 6.97
CA LYS A 242 -6.43 11.30 8.09
C LYS A 242 -7.39 11.60 9.26
N ALA A 243 -7.99 12.79 9.28
CA ALA A 243 -9.04 13.17 10.21
C ALA A 243 -10.46 13.00 9.61
N GLY A 244 -10.58 12.49 8.40
CA GLY A 244 -11.86 12.29 7.70
C GLY A 244 -12.22 10.80 7.62
N SER A 245 -13.49 10.48 7.79
CA SER A 245 -13.98 9.10 7.73
C SER A 245 -13.83 8.50 6.33
N LEU A 246 -13.38 7.25 6.25
CA LEU A 246 -13.47 6.39 5.07
C LEU A 246 -14.76 5.57 5.06
N ARG A 247 -15.50 5.53 6.18
CA ARG A 247 -16.65 4.63 6.37
C ARG A 247 -17.99 5.29 6.22
N ASP A 248 -18.05 6.64 6.12
CA ASP A 248 -19.31 7.39 5.95
C ASP A 248 -19.14 8.60 5.01
N ILE A 249 -18.66 8.37 3.80
CA ILE A 249 -18.59 9.43 2.78
C ILE A 249 -19.98 9.63 2.21
N GLN A 250 -20.49 10.86 2.26
CA GLN A 250 -21.88 11.20 1.92
C GLN A 250 -21.96 11.97 0.61
N ILE A 251 -22.92 11.60 -0.25
CA ILE A 251 -23.35 12.46 -1.35
C ILE A 251 -24.64 13.15 -0.94
N ARG A 252 -24.65 14.47 -1.00
CA ARG A 252 -25.79 15.32 -0.71
C ARG A 252 -26.28 15.99 -1.98
N ARG A 253 -27.57 15.87 -2.24
CA ARG A 253 -28.24 16.44 -3.41
C ARG A 253 -29.54 17.07 -2.97
N ASN A 254 -29.83 18.28 -3.45
CA ASN A 254 -31.06 19.02 -3.10
C ASN A 254 -31.36 19.10 -1.58
N GLY A 255 -30.28 19.24 -0.77
CA GLY A 255 -30.40 19.36 0.69
C GLY A 255 -30.50 18.03 1.45
N GLY A 256 -30.66 16.91 0.77
CA GLY A 256 -30.73 15.57 1.38
C GLY A 256 -29.49 14.71 1.12
N THR A 257 -29.19 13.78 2.01
CA THR A 257 -28.18 12.75 1.77
C THR A 257 -28.79 11.62 0.96
N ILE A 258 -28.22 11.33 -0.20
CA ILE A 258 -28.69 10.29 -1.12
C ILE A 258 -27.86 9.02 -1.07
N VAL A 259 -26.60 9.11 -0.65
CA VAL A 259 -25.68 7.97 -0.55
C VAL A 259 -24.84 8.11 0.70
N HIS A 260 -24.64 7.00 1.41
CA HIS A 260 -23.62 6.75 2.41
C HIS A 260 -22.65 5.70 1.86
N PHE A 261 -21.47 6.13 1.48
CA PHE A 261 -20.44 5.29 0.87
C PHE A 261 -19.41 4.89 1.93
N ASP A 262 -19.24 3.58 2.10
CA ASP A 262 -18.22 3.00 2.94
C ASP A 262 -17.06 2.50 2.04
N LEU A 263 -15.93 3.18 2.09
CA LEU A 263 -14.78 2.82 1.27
C LEU A 263 -14.18 1.45 1.67
N TYR A 264 -14.43 1.00 2.91
CA TYR A 264 -14.01 -0.33 3.37
C TYR A 264 -14.75 -1.45 2.62
N ASP A 265 -16.03 -1.27 2.27
CA ASP A 265 -16.75 -2.24 1.44
C ASP A 265 -16.08 -2.38 0.07
N PHE A 266 -15.60 -1.27 -0.50
CA PHE A 266 -14.85 -1.30 -1.74
C PHE A 266 -13.45 -1.93 -1.58
N LEU A 267 -12.69 -1.55 -0.55
CA LEU A 267 -11.30 -2.01 -0.36
C LEU A 267 -11.21 -3.46 0.10
N LEU A 268 -12.10 -3.90 1.01
CA LEU A 268 -12.05 -5.23 1.60
C LEU A 268 -12.86 -6.29 0.82
N LYS A 269 -13.97 -5.85 0.16
CA LYS A 269 -14.91 -6.77 -0.49
C LYS A 269 -15.00 -6.57 -2.01
N GLY A 270 -14.38 -5.52 -2.57
CA GLY A 270 -14.53 -5.14 -3.98
C GLY A 270 -15.93 -4.60 -4.32
N ASP A 271 -16.75 -4.29 -3.32
CA ASP A 271 -18.11 -3.80 -3.53
C ASP A 271 -18.10 -2.32 -3.88
N LYS A 272 -18.51 -2.00 -5.09
CA LYS A 272 -18.68 -0.62 -5.58
C LYS A 272 -20.13 -0.25 -5.91
N THR A 273 -21.10 -1.00 -5.43
CA THR A 273 -22.52 -0.77 -5.75
C THR A 273 -23.01 0.64 -5.37
N LYS A 274 -22.39 1.23 -4.36
CA LYS A 274 -22.66 2.60 -3.90
C LYS A 274 -21.80 3.68 -4.56
N ASP A 275 -20.93 3.33 -5.50
CA ASP A 275 -20.17 4.27 -6.32
C ASP A 275 -21.04 4.81 -7.44
N VAL A 276 -21.94 5.72 -7.10
CA VAL A 276 -22.92 6.26 -8.03
C VAL A 276 -22.34 7.38 -8.89
N ARG A 277 -22.96 7.60 -10.06
CA ARG A 277 -22.66 8.75 -10.93
C ARG A 277 -23.05 10.05 -10.25
N LEU A 278 -22.19 11.03 -10.41
CA LEU A 278 -22.39 12.37 -9.87
C LEU A 278 -23.27 13.21 -10.81
N MET A 279 -24.05 14.10 -10.20
CA MET A 279 -24.84 15.10 -10.90
C MET A 279 -24.29 16.51 -10.66
N PRO A 280 -24.61 17.47 -11.54
CA PRO A 280 -24.26 18.87 -11.30
C PRO A 280 -24.71 19.34 -9.92
N GLU A 281 -23.84 20.09 -9.22
CA GLU A 281 -24.06 20.66 -7.89
C GLU A 281 -24.15 19.63 -6.74
N ASP A 282 -23.80 18.36 -6.97
CA ASP A 282 -23.65 17.39 -5.88
C ASP A 282 -22.57 17.84 -4.89
N VAL A 283 -22.86 17.64 -3.60
CA VAL A 283 -21.93 17.90 -2.51
C VAL A 283 -21.46 16.57 -1.91
N ILE A 284 -20.19 16.29 -2.06
CA ILE A 284 -19.53 15.13 -1.43
C ILE A 284 -19.01 15.62 -0.09
N PHE A 285 -19.60 15.13 0.99
CA PHE A 285 -19.24 15.49 2.35
C PHE A 285 -18.51 14.37 3.05
N ILE A 286 -17.33 14.68 3.57
CA ILE A 286 -16.50 13.75 4.32
C ILE A 286 -16.54 14.18 5.80
N PRO A 287 -17.24 13.44 6.67
CA PRO A 287 -17.33 13.75 8.09
C PRO A 287 -16.00 13.47 8.81
N PRO A 288 -15.83 13.88 10.07
CA PRO A 288 -14.71 13.46 10.90
C PRO A 288 -14.62 11.94 10.99
N VAL A 289 -13.40 11.42 11.15
CA VAL A 289 -13.13 10.01 11.38
C VAL A 289 -13.84 9.53 12.64
N GLY A 290 -14.39 8.33 12.59
CA GLY A 290 -15.00 7.66 13.73
C GLY A 290 -13.98 7.07 14.70
N PRO A 291 -14.44 6.22 15.66
CA PRO A 291 -13.56 5.56 16.61
C PRO A 291 -12.48 4.73 15.88
N LEU A 292 -11.24 4.76 16.39
CA LEU A 292 -10.09 4.10 15.78
C LEU A 292 -9.55 3.00 16.70
N VAL A 293 -9.16 1.86 16.11
CA VAL A 293 -8.46 0.79 16.81
C VAL A 293 -7.20 0.40 16.03
N GLY A 294 -6.11 0.15 16.76
CA GLY A 294 -4.87 -0.38 16.16
C GLY A 294 -4.85 -1.90 16.22
N VAL A 295 -4.51 -2.55 15.10
CA VAL A 295 -4.29 -4.01 15.04
C VAL A 295 -2.87 -4.25 14.54
N ALA A 296 -2.07 -4.95 15.34
CA ALA A 296 -0.67 -5.17 15.06
C ALA A 296 -0.17 -6.56 15.46
N GLY A 297 1.08 -6.87 15.10
CA GLY A 297 1.70 -8.15 15.33
C GLY A 297 1.38 -9.14 14.20
N HIS A 298 1.11 -10.40 14.54
CA HIS A 298 0.98 -11.48 13.58
C HIS A 298 -0.43 -11.61 12.99
N VAL A 299 -0.89 -10.54 12.33
CA VAL A 299 -2.08 -10.51 11.45
C VAL A 299 -1.64 -10.28 10.01
N ASN A 300 -2.51 -10.60 9.04
CA ASN A 300 -2.14 -10.48 7.63
C ASN A 300 -2.07 -9.02 7.14
N SER A 301 -2.86 -8.12 7.72
CA SER A 301 -2.90 -6.69 7.36
C SER A 301 -2.89 -5.83 8.63
N PRO A 302 -1.72 -5.65 9.28
CA PRO A 302 -1.60 -4.81 10.46
C PRO A 302 -1.82 -3.34 10.07
N ALA A 303 -2.80 -2.69 10.72
CA ALA A 303 -3.16 -1.29 10.45
C ALA A 303 -4.00 -0.69 11.58
N ILE A 304 -4.30 0.60 11.46
CA ILE A 304 -5.28 1.30 12.28
C ILE A 304 -6.60 1.33 11.52
N TYR A 305 -7.64 0.74 12.08
CA TYR A 305 -8.95 0.60 11.47
C TYR A 305 -9.97 1.55 12.08
N GLU A 306 -10.82 2.15 11.25
CA GLU A 306 -11.96 2.93 11.69
C GLU A 306 -13.15 2.00 11.99
N LEU A 307 -13.74 2.12 13.16
CA LEU A 307 -14.92 1.36 13.55
C LEU A 307 -16.19 2.03 13.02
N LYS A 308 -17.18 1.20 12.66
CA LYS A 308 -18.53 1.63 12.28
C LYS A 308 -19.54 0.79 13.02
N GLY A 309 -20.25 1.43 13.96
CA GLY A 309 -21.12 0.71 14.87
C GLY A 309 -20.34 -0.06 15.94
N GLU A 310 -20.99 -1.02 16.54
CA GLU A 310 -20.39 -1.93 17.51
C GLU A 310 -19.65 -3.03 16.76
N ILE A 311 -18.32 -3.07 16.91
CA ILE A 311 -17.45 -4.08 16.31
C ILE A 311 -16.77 -4.85 17.42
N ARG A 312 -16.72 -6.18 17.27
CA ARG A 312 -16.09 -7.09 18.23
C ARG A 312 -14.68 -7.50 17.79
N LEU A 313 -13.92 -8.05 18.72
CA LEU A 313 -12.53 -8.47 18.48
C LEU A 313 -12.39 -9.40 17.27
N GLN A 314 -13.27 -10.38 17.12
CA GLN A 314 -13.21 -11.31 15.99
C GLN A 314 -13.39 -10.60 14.65
N GLU A 315 -14.36 -9.69 14.56
CA GLU A 315 -14.66 -8.95 13.33
C GLU A 315 -13.49 -8.07 12.89
N ILE A 316 -12.81 -7.41 13.84
CA ILE A 316 -11.65 -6.58 13.47
C ILE A 316 -10.44 -7.42 13.04
N ILE A 317 -10.25 -8.61 13.65
CA ILE A 317 -9.22 -9.56 13.21
C ILE A 317 -9.53 -10.05 11.79
N GLU A 318 -10.80 -10.33 11.48
CA GLU A 318 -11.23 -10.69 10.10
C GLU A 318 -10.98 -9.53 9.12
N MET A 319 -11.27 -8.28 9.50
CA MET A 319 -10.95 -7.09 8.70
C MET A 319 -9.45 -6.94 8.46
N ALA A 320 -8.62 -7.35 9.44
CA ALA A 320 -7.17 -7.40 9.30
C ALA A 320 -6.67 -8.62 8.49
N GLY A 321 -7.56 -9.33 7.80
CA GLY A 321 -7.25 -10.49 6.95
C GLY A 321 -7.00 -11.77 7.74
N GLY A 322 -7.33 -11.81 9.03
CA GLY A 322 -7.10 -12.94 9.93
C GLY A 322 -5.70 -12.95 10.56
N VAL A 323 -5.48 -13.92 11.41
CA VAL A 323 -4.19 -14.17 12.06
C VAL A 323 -3.25 -14.88 11.07
N SER A 324 -1.99 -14.43 10.99
CA SER A 324 -0.99 -15.05 10.12
C SER A 324 -0.62 -16.47 10.61
N ALA A 325 0.00 -17.27 9.74
CA ALA A 325 0.38 -18.67 10.06
C ALA A 325 1.30 -18.79 11.30
N THR A 326 2.05 -17.74 11.59
CA THR A 326 2.94 -17.67 12.78
C THR A 326 2.30 -16.96 13.97
N GLY A 327 1.02 -16.60 13.88
CA GLY A 327 0.31 -15.95 14.97
C GLY A 327 -0.13 -16.94 16.07
N TYR A 328 0.01 -16.51 17.31
CA TYR A 328 -0.36 -17.29 18.49
C TYR A 328 -1.79 -17.00 18.91
N LEU A 329 -2.70 -17.92 18.60
CA LEU A 329 -4.15 -17.74 18.79
C LEU A 329 -4.59 -17.78 20.28
N GLN A 330 -3.80 -18.41 21.15
CA GLN A 330 -4.15 -18.58 22.55
C GLN A 330 -3.97 -17.30 23.38
N GLN A 331 -3.25 -16.31 22.84
CA GLN A 331 -3.05 -15.04 23.52
C GLN A 331 -3.07 -13.89 22.53
N VAL A 332 -4.14 -13.10 22.60
CA VAL A 332 -4.26 -11.80 21.96
C VAL A 332 -4.43 -10.75 23.03
N GLN A 333 -3.63 -9.75 23.01
CA GLN A 333 -3.62 -8.68 24.00
C GLN A 333 -4.33 -7.45 23.46
N VAL A 334 -5.24 -6.88 24.27
CA VAL A 334 -5.90 -5.61 23.98
C VAL A 334 -5.54 -4.61 25.06
N GLU A 335 -4.79 -3.57 24.68
CA GLU A 335 -4.58 -2.40 25.53
C GLU A 335 -5.75 -1.43 25.34
N ARG A 336 -6.36 -1.03 26.42
CA ARG A 336 -7.53 -0.12 26.45
C ARG A 336 -7.32 1.03 27.40
N VAL A 337 -7.70 2.22 26.99
CA VAL A 337 -7.81 3.36 27.90
C VAL A 337 -9.10 3.24 28.71
N PHE A 338 -8.98 3.14 30.02
CA PHE A 338 -10.10 3.02 30.95
C PHE A 338 -10.40 4.37 31.60
N GLU A 339 -11.62 4.88 31.41
CA GLU A 339 -12.12 6.14 31.97
C GLU A 339 -11.21 7.37 31.80
N ASN A 340 -10.40 7.41 30.76
CA ASN A 340 -9.37 8.44 30.53
C ASN A 340 -8.39 8.65 31.73
N LYS A 341 -8.24 7.61 32.57
CA LYS A 341 -7.39 7.66 33.79
C LYS A 341 -6.22 6.69 33.74
N ALA A 342 -6.42 5.52 33.18
CA ALA A 342 -5.42 4.46 33.17
C ALA A 342 -5.49 3.63 31.90
N LYS A 343 -4.42 2.91 31.60
CA LYS A 343 -4.44 1.83 30.60
C LYS A 343 -4.64 0.51 31.29
N ILE A 344 -5.51 -0.33 30.75
CA ILE A 344 -5.72 -1.70 31.18
C ILE A 344 -5.33 -2.64 30.03
N VAL A 345 -4.90 -3.82 30.39
CA VAL A 345 -4.55 -4.89 29.46
C VAL A 345 -5.55 -6.04 29.63
N LEU A 346 -6.07 -6.52 28.51
CA LEU A 346 -6.97 -7.67 28.45
C LEU A 346 -6.26 -8.75 27.64
N ASP A 347 -6.02 -9.93 28.23
CA ASP A 347 -5.52 -11.09 27.52
C ASP A 347 -6.69 -12.00 27.14
N LEU A 348 -6.78 -12.34 25.86
CA LEU A 348 -7.91 -13.07 25.27
C LEU A 348 -7.40 -14.25 24.45
N ASN A 349 -8.16 -15.36 24.44
CA ASN A 349 -7.86 -16.55 23.67
C ASN A 349 -8.80 -16.65 22.46
N LEU A 350 -8.25 -16.48 21.23
CA LEU A 350 -9.05 -16.54 19.99
C LEU A 350 -9.57 -17.94 19.66
N LYS A 351 -8.95 -19.02 20.21
CA LYS A 351 -9.44 -20.40 20.00
C LYS A 351 -10.68 -20.70 20.84
N GLU A 352 -10.82 -20.01 21.96
CA GLU A 352 -11.89 -20.23 22.94
C GLU A 352 -12.84 -19.05 23.03
N LEU A 353 -12.95 -18.26 21.94
CA LEU A 353 -13.88 -17.15 21.87
C LEU A 353 -15.32 -17.66 22.00
N THR A 354 -15.79 -17.71 23.24
CA THR A 354 -17.21 -17.75 23.57
C THR A 354 -17.80 -16.35 23.41
N GLU A 355 -19.13 -16.21 23.45
CA GLU A 355 -19.79 -14.91 23.39
C GLU A 355 -19.22 -13.90 24.40
N ASN A 356 -18.79 -14.36 25.58
CA ASN A 356 -18.19 -13.54 26.65
C ASN A 356 -16.73 -13.16 26.40
N GLY A 357 -15.99 -13.92 25.58
CA GLY A 357 -14.58 -13.62 25.22
C GLY A 357 -14.45 -12.72 23.98
N ASN A 358 -15.51 -12.60 23.17
CA ASN A 358 -15.54 -11.75 22.00
C ASN A 358 -15.96 -10.32 22.38
N ILE A 359 -15.03 -9.57 22.98
CA ILE A 359 -15.30 -8.23 23.53
C ILE A 359 -15.64 -7.20 22.44
N SER A 360 -16.52 -6.25 22.81
CA SER A 360 -16.76 -5.05 22.01
C SER A 360 -15.56 -4.09 22.12
N LEU A 361 -15.09 -3.61 20.97
CA LEU A 361 -13.95 -2.71 20.88
C LEU A 361 -14.36 -1.25 21.10
N LYS A 362 -13.43 -0.46 21.61
CA LYS A 362 -13.61 0.96 21.90
C LYS A 362 -12.57 1.80 21.19
N ASP A 363 -12.88 3.08 21.04
CA ASP A 363 -11.93 4.06 20.53
C ASP A 363 -10.62 4.05 21.31
N GLY A 364 -9.50 3.99 20.61
CA GLY A 364 -8.17 3.96 21.20
C GLY A 364 -7.70 2.56 21.64
N ASP A 365 -8.47 1.50 21.44
CA ASP A 365 -8.00 0.13 21.70
C ASP A 365 -6.82 -0.22 20.77
N ALA A 366 -5.82 -0.90 21.35
CA ALA A 366 -4.67 -1.38 20.62
C ALA A 366 -4.54 -2.90 20.79
N ILE A 367 -4.69 -3.63 19.69
CA ILE A 367 -4.76 -5.09 19.66
C ILE A 367 -3.42 -5.62 19.16
N LYS A 368 -2.85 -6.57 19.89
CA LYS A 368 -1.59 -7.23 19.56
C LYS A 368 -1.76 -8.73 19.50
N VAL A 369 -1.44 -9.31 18.34
CA VAL A 369 -1.34 -10.75 18.14
C VAL A 369 0.12 -11.16 18.23
N PHE A 370 0.46 -12.02 19.19
CA PHE A 370 1.83 -12.50 19.38
C PHE A 370 2.21 -13.54 18.32
N SER A 371 3.51 -13.80 18.17
CA SER A 371 3.99 -14.94 17.38
C SER A 371 3.99 -16.21 18.21
N ILE A 372 3.88 -17.36 17.54
CA ILE A 372 4.30 -18.63 18.12
C ILE A 372 5.78 -18.54 18.51
N ILE A 373 6.18 -19.33 19.50
CA ILE A 373 7.59 -19.48 19.86
C ILE A 373 8.32 -20.06 18.65
N ASN A 374 9.42 -19.42 18.24
CA ASN A 374 10.25 -19.90 17.14
C ASN A 374 11.15 -21.06 17.60
N MET A 375 10.52 -22.15 18.03
CA MET A 375 11.19 -23.36 18.51
C MET A 375 10.53 -24.58 17.88
N VAL A 376 11.35 -25.43 17.26
CA VAL A 376 10.87 -26.71 16.71
C VAL A 376 10.75 -27.71 17.85
N THR A 377 9.51 -28.08 18.20
CA THR A 377 9.21 -28.84 19.42
C THR A 377 9.48 -30.35 19.33
N ASN A 378 9.43 -30.93 18.14
CA ASN A 378 9.62 -32.37 17.92
C ASN A 378 10.88 -32.63 17.13
N SER A 379 12.01 -32.18 17.59
CA SER A 379 13.25 -32.27 16.84
C SER A 379 14.44 -32.67 17.69
N VAL A 380 15.45 -33.23 17.03
CA VAL A 380 16.83 -33.43 17.48
C VAL A 380 17.76 -32.73 16.54
N GLU A 381 18.85 -32.20 17.05
CA GLU A 381 19.82 -31.48 16.26
C GLU A 381 21.12 -32.30 16.13
N PHE A 382 21.68 -32.37 14.93
CA PHE A 382 22.95 -33.01 14.65
C PHE A 382 23.97 -31.99 14.16
N LYS A 383 25.11 -31.88 14.86
CA LYS A 383 26.18 -30.90 14.59
C LYS A 383 27.55 -31.59 14.41
N GLY A 384 28.49 -30.83 13.87
CA GLY A 384 29.88 -31.26 13.73
C GLY A 384 30.19 -31.96 12.42
N ASN A 385 31.02 -33.00 12.44
CA ASN A 385 31.62 -33.63 11.26
C ASN A 385 30.68 -34.61 10.53
N LEU A 386 29.49 -34.12 10.14
CA LEU A 386 28.51 -34.86 9.36
C LEU A 386 28.40 -34.31 7.94
N LEU A 387 28.12 -35.16 6.96
CA LEU A 387 27.80 -34.70 5.59
C LEU A 387 26.54 -33.86 5.54
N ARG A 388 25.60 -34.10 6.44
CA ARG A 388 24.32 -33.38 6.51
C ARG A 388 24.00 -33.02 7.98
N PRO A 389 24.68 -32.01 8.54
CA PRO A 389 24.29 -31.49 9.84
C PRO A 389 22.95 -30.74 9.74
N GLY A 390 22.20 -30.66 10.84
CA GLY A 390 20.94 -29.94 10.88
C GLY A 390 19.94 -30.56 11.85
N THR A 391 18.70 -30.07 11.71
CA THR A 391 17.57 -30.51 12.55
C THR A 391 16.82 -31.66 11.88
N TYR A 392 16.59 -32.72 12.65
CA TYR A 392 15.86 -33.91 12.24
C TYR A 392 14.61 -34.07 13.07
N GLU A 393 13.58 -34.70 12.49
CA GLU A 393 12.35 -35.04 13.19
C GLU A 393 12.64 -36.00 14.35
N TRP A 394 12.18 -35.65 15.54
CA TRP A 394 12.14 -36.61 16.64
C TRP A 394 10.86 -37.43 16.57
N ARG A 395 10.97 -38.73 16.75
CA ARG A 395 9.88 -39.71 16.90
C ARG A 395 10.15 -40.59 18.11
N GLU A 396 9.10 -41.06 18.74
CA GLU A 396 9.22 -41.99 19.86
C GLU A 396 10.06 -43.23 19.49
N GLY A 397 11.06 -43.53 20.27
CA GLY A 397 11.98 -44.64 20.03
C GLY A 397 13.14 -44.37 19.08
N ILE A 398 13.26 -43.16 18.49
CA ILE A 398 14.40 -42.83 17.62
C ILE A 398 15.71 -42.87 18.40
N ARG A 399 16.76 -43.41 17.74
CA ARG A 399 18.10 -43.58 18.30
C ARG A 399 19.15 -42.91 17.41
N VAL A 400 20.35 -42.74 17.94
CA VAL A 400 21.46 -42.13 17.20
C VAL A 400 21.71 -42.83 15.87
N ARG A 401 21.68 -44.19 15.83
CA ARG A 401 21.92 -45.00 14.63
C ARG A 401 20.86 -44.83 13.54
N ASP A 402 19.68 -44.36 13.87
CA ASP A 402 18.63 -44.11 12.86
C ASP A 402 18.99 -42.94 11.97
N ILE A 403 19.79 -42.00 12.45
CA ILE A 403 20.30 -40.86 11.70
C ILE A 403 21.71 -41.11 11.22
N ILE A 404 22.65 -41.52 12.10
CA ILE A 404 24.02 -41.88 11.76
C ILE A 404 24.06 -43.40 11.45
N LYS A 405 23.68 -43.76 10.23
CA LYS A 405 23.51 -45.17 9.82
C LYS A 405 24.84 -45.89 9.58
N GLY A 406 25.90 -45.18 9.26
CA GLY A 406 27.23 -45.71 8.97
C GLY A 406 28.28 -44.61 8.86
N THR A 407 29.51 -44.98 8.60
CA THR A 407 30.59 -44.01 8.43
C THR A 407 30.51 -43.20 7.14
N ASP A 408 29.69 -43.64 6.19
CA ASP A 408 29.44 -42.97 4.92
C ASP A 408 28.66 -41.61 5.06
N VAL A 409 28.05 -41.38 6.21
CA VAL A 409 27.38 -40.10 6.52
C VAL A 409 28.30 -39.12 7.30
N LEU A 410 29.49 -39.55 7.62
CA LEU A 410 30.50 -38.74 8.35
C LEU A 410 31.51 -38.13 7.40
N LEU A 411 32.09 -37.00 7.79
CA LEU A 411 33.21 -36.40 7.07
C LEU A 411 34.52 -37.25 7.29
N PRO A 412 35.50 -37.24 6.34
CA PRO A 412 36.70 -38.07 6.43
C PRO A 412 37.52 -37.88 7.70
N ASP A 413 37.52 -36.68 8.27
CA ASP A 413 38.34 -36.33 9.45
C ASP A 413 37.60 -36.51 10.77
N THR A 414 36.49 -37.27 10.78
CA THR A 414 35.69 -37.48 11.98
C THR A 414 36.39 -38.35 12.99
N HIS A 415 36.45 -37.91 14.25
CA HIS A 415 36.98 -38.66 15.36
C HIS A 415 35.97 -39.70 15.83
N LEU A 416 36.18 -40.97 15.50
CA LEU A 416 35.23 -42.04 15.77
C LEU A 416 35.17 -42.53 17.22
N GLU A 417 36.12 -42.16 18.07
CA GLU A 417 36.11 -42.62 19.46
C GLU A 417 35.15 -41.86 20.36
N PHE A 418 34.69 -40.69 19.93
CA PHE A 418 33.88 -39.86 20.78
C PHE A 418 32.86 -39.00 19.97
N ALA A 419 31.60 -39.03 20.39
CA ALA A 419 30.57 -38.05 20.08
C ALA A 419 29.81 -37.75 21.36
N LEU A 420 29.05 -36.67 21.36
CA LEU A 420 28.37 -36.18 22.53
C LEU A 420 26.87 -35.94 22.25
N VAL A 421 25.98 -36.39 23.15
CA VAL A 421 24.59 -35.99 23.19
C VAL A 421 24.42 -34.96 24.31
N GLU A 422 24.10 -33.73 23.97
CA GLU A 422 23.65 -32.73 24.92
C GLU A 422 22.13 -32.88 25.09
N ARG A 423 21.68 -33.18 26.31
CA ARG A 423 20.28 -33.41 26.67
C ARG A 423 19.79 -32.36 27.64
N LEU A 424 18.58 -31.87 27.43
CA LEU A 424 17.87 -31.02 28.39
C LEU A 424 16.91 -31.88 29.20
N VAL A 425 17.18 -32.06 30.49
CA VAL A 425 16.44 -32.95 31.38
C VAL A 425 15.35 -32.17 32.13
N PRO A 426 14.04 -32.50 31.94
CA PRO A 426 12.96 -31.92 32.73
C PRO A 426 13.06 -32.30 34.22
N PRO A 427 12.52 -31.50 35.21
CA PRO A 427 11.69 -30.31 34.96
C PRO A 427 12.44 -28.99 34.87
N ASP A 428 13.72 -28.94 35.26
CA ASP A 428 14.53 -27.73 35.33
C ASP A 428 15.38 -27.47 34.08
N TYR A 429 15.33 -28.38 33.11
CA TYR A 429 16.03 -28.30 31.83
C TYR A 429 17.55 -28.12 31.99
N HIS A 430 18.15 -28.70 33.06
CA HIS A 430 19.60 -28.75 33.14
C HIS A 430 20.21 -29.58 32.01
N LYS A 431 21.44 -29.27 31.67
CA LYS A 431 22.18 -30.00 30.60
C LYS A 431 22.83 -31.24 31.16
N GLU A 432 22.50 -32.38 30.59
CA GLU A 432 23.22 -33.65 30.75
C GLU A 432 24.02 -33.95 29.47
N TYR A 433 25.18 -34.52 29.67
CA TYR A 433 26.08 -34.86 28.57
C TYR A 433 26.31 -36.36 28.51
N LEU A 434 25.88 -37.02 27.45
CA LEU A 434 26.04 -38.46 27.26
C LEU A 434 27.06 -38.71 26.17
N ALA A 435 28.14 -39.41 26.53
CA ALA A 435 29.22 -39.77 25.57
C ALA A 435 28.82 -41.00 24.74
N ILE A 436 29.17 -41.00 23.48
CA ILE A 436 28.98 -42.09 22.52
C ILE A 436 30.29 -42.46 21.84
N GLY A 437 30.67 -43.73 21.83
CA GLY A 437 31.71 -44.26 21.01
C GLY A 437 31.22 -44.58 19.60
N LEU A 438 31.41 -43.68 18.64
CA LEU A 438 30.97 -43.92 17.25
C LEU A 438 31.55 -45.14 16.60
N ARG A 439 32.83 -45.46 16.87
CA ARG A 439 33.50 -46.68 16.42
C ARG A 439 32.73 -47.92 16.87
N LYS A 440 32.48 -48.02 18.17
CA LYS A 440 31.73 -49.13 18.76
C LYS A 440 30.33 -49.24 18.18
N LEU A 441 29.64 -48.11 18.05
CA LEU A 441 28.29 -48.05 17.49
C LEU A 441 28.26 -48.50 16.02
N LEU A 442 29.14 -47.93 15.16
CA LEU A 442 29.03 -48.04 13.71
C LEU A 442 29.82 -49.23 13.14
N LEU A 443 31.01 -49.55 13.69
CA LEU A 443 31.89 -50.59 13.17
C LEU A 443 31.79 -51.92 13.96
N GLU A 444 31.61 -51.84 15.29
CA GLU A 444 31.56 -52.99 16.16
C GLU A 444 30.11 -53.46 16.43
N GLY A 445 29.13 -52.58 16.18
CA GLY A 445 27.70 -52.89 16.36
C GLY A 445 27.24 -52.95 17.83
N ASP A 446 27.95 -52.25 18.73
CA ASP A 446 27.58 -52.23 20.15
C ASP A 446 26.29 -51.37 20.38
N GLU A 447 25.17 -52.06 20.59
CA GLU A 447 23.90 -51.39 20.83
C GLU A 447 23.84 -50.60 22.14
N LYS A 448 24.81 -50.74 23.07
CA LYS A 448 24.87 -49.92 24.29
C LYS A 448 25.20 -48.45 23.95
N GLU A 449 25.96 -48.21 22.87
CA GLU A 449 26.30 -46.89 22.39
C GLU A 449 25.15 -46.27 21.56
N ASN A 450 24.10 -47.06 21.22
CA ASN A 450 22.97 -46.60 20.46
C ASN A 450 21.91 -45.93 21.37
N ILE A 451 22.24 -44.75 21.86
CA ILE A 451 21.43 -43.99 22.82
C ILE A 451 20.07 -43.60 22.21
N PRO A 452 18.96 -43.83 22.94
CA PRO A 452 17.67 -43.29 22.55
C PRO A 452 17.68 -41.77 22.71
N LEU A 453 17.20 -41.08 21.69
CA LEU A 453 17.14 -39.61 21.65
C LEU A 453 15.84 -39.10 22.24
N MET A 454 15.92 -37.99 22.95
CA MET A 454 14.80 -37.23 23.51
C MET A 454 14.56 -35.96 22.65
N PRO A 455 13.35 -35.36 22.72
CA PRO A 455 13.13 -34.05 22.11
C PRO A 455 14.17 -33.04 22.59
N TYR A 456 14.67 -32.23 21.68
CA TYR A 456 15.70 -31.19 21.90
C TYR A 456 17.14 -31.72 22.17
N ASP A 457 17.40 -33.01 22.09
CA ASP A 457 18.78 -33.51 22.13
C ASP A 457 19.59 -32.90 20.98
N THR A 458 20.81 -32.48 21.28
CA THR A 458 21.81 -32.08 20.29
C THR A 458 22.95 -33.10 20.26
N VAL A 459 23.11 -33.78 19.13
CA VAL A 459 24.20 -34.73 18.91
C VAL A 459 25.37 -34.00 18.23
N VAL A 460 26.51 -33.98 18.86
CA VAL A 460 27.74 -33.35 18.35
C VAL A 460 28.76 -34.44 17.99
N VAL A 461 29.17 -34.47 16.72
CA VAL A 461 30.10 -35.45 16.17
C VAL A 461 31.45 -34.82 15.87
#